data_a8062dfb5a2fccc5d3dd1bcb90231765
#
_entry.id   a8062dfb5a2fccc5d3dd1bcb90231765
#
_cell.length_a   1.000
_cell.length_b   1.000
_cell.length_c   1.000
_cell.angle_alpha   90.00
_cell.angle_beta   90.00
_cell.angle_gamma   90.00
#
_symmetry.space_group_name_H-M   'P 1'
#
loop_
_entity.id
_entity.type
_entity.pdbx_description
1 polymer ?
#
loop_
_entity_poly.entity_id
_entity_poly.type
_entity_poly.pdbx_seq_one_letter_code
_entity_poly.pdbx_strand_id
1 'polypeptide(L)'
;MSSEPAYERLGAKVLSLPDVIAQSVGFMGPIFSSAFVIPLVVGVISASGKGGGVAAPLSVIIAAIGVFALGWIVSSYAREIHSAGSLYDYVTRGLGKRTGTAAGWLYYGGIVVLAAGLLLLIGGYLQSTIQSEFKVSPLPSWAWTLIVIALIAVILYFGVRVSTRSQLALALVSIIVVTIFFVTVIVKLGSANSAKPFEPSSAADGWSGIFFGVLYGVLLFVGFETAANLAEETPNPRREIPIAVMATAGIATVIYVVATYVTVAGFHYSLKTVAAAAGAPLFALGASKSAGGYGGTWIDRLLELVVLFDMLAVAIGCCVAATRGIFAMARDRRVPASLAVTSKKHGSPLGASAFVIGICVVALLLNQFWTSLFALPQTPHYFAMFAWGSTFGGFALVVVYFLMCIGSLRSFAGAERRASIIVAAVIGLVITGGAIFGSFYKVTSPTIEAPYYAVALLVIGFASTFVLRARESASTALADLSASASR
;
A
#
# COMPACT_ATOMS: atom_id res chain seq x y z
N MET A 1 -8.00 37.36 25.34
CA MET A 1 -7.42 35.99 25.22
C MET A 1 -8.42 35.13 24.44
N SER A 2 -8.28 35.08 23.11
CA SER A 2 -9.07 34.21 22.26
C SER A 2 -8.56 32.77 22.51
N SER A 3 -9.41 31.96 23.07
CA SER A 3 -9.15 30.50 23.17
C SER A 3 -9.05 29.95 21.74
N GLU A 4 -7.82 29.74 21.28
CA GLU A 4 -7.62 28.85 20.13
C GLU A 4 -8.29 27.53 20.46
N PRO A 5 -9.13 26.98 19.55
CA PRO A 5 -9.66 25.65 19.75
C PRO A 5 -8.46 24.71 19.86
N ALA A 6 -8.31 24.06 21.02
CA ALA A 6 -7.31 23.03 21.20
C ALA A 6 -7.62 21.94 20.18
N TYR A 7 -6.84 21.88 19.09
CA TYR A 7 -6.91 20.77 18.14
C TYR A 7 -6.59 19.50 18.91
N GLU A 8 -7.60 18.67 19.08
CA GLU A 8 -7.47 17.43 19.83
C GLU A 8 -6.41 16.57 19.17
N ARG A 9 -5.44 16.11 19.94
CA ARG A 9 -4.44 15.13 19.48
C ARG A 9 -5.13 13.79 19.32
N LEU A 10 -4.67 12.98 18.36
CA LEU A 10 -5.05 11.57 18.30
C LEU A 10 -4.75 10.91 19.65
N GLY A 11 -5.57 9.95 20.03
CA GLY A 11 -5.69 9.39 21.37
C GLY A 11 -4.40 9.03 22.10
N ALA A 12 -4.51 8.56 23.34
CA ALA A 12 -3.36 8.29 24.22
C ALA A 12 -2.34 7.36 23.56
N LYS A 13 -1.04 7.52 23.91
CA LYS A 13 0.09 6.65 23.50
C LYS A 13 -0.09 5.22 24.01
N VAL A 14 -0.82 4.41 23.23
CA VAL A 14 -1.33 3.08 23.63
C VAL A 14 -0.75 1.92 22.83
N LEU A 15 0.02 2.21 21.75
CA LEU A 15 0.51 1.21 20.82
C LEU A 15 1.83 0.62 21.30
N SER A 16 1.97 -0.69 21.19
CA SER A 16 3.23 -1.41 21.36
C SER A 16 3.97 -1.53 20.03
N LEU A 17 5.27 -1.85 20.07
CA LEU A 17 6.05 -2.08 18.84
C LEU A 17 5.43 -3.14 17.90
N PRO A 18 4.89 -4.28 18.39
CA PRO A 18 4.15 -5.21 17.52
C PRO A 18 2.93 -4.58 16.85
N ASP A 19 2.18 -3.72 17.54
CA ASP A 19 1.03 -3.03 16.94
C ASP A 19 1.46 -2.11 15.79
N VAL A 20 2.60 -1.44 15.93
CA VAL A 20 3.17 -0.54 14.93
C VAL A 20 3.72 -1.32 13.72
N ILE A 21 4.38 -2.46 13.96
CA ILE A 21 4.82 -3.38 12.89
C ILE A 21 3.60 -3.92 12.14
N ALA A 22 2.55 -4.31 12.86
CA ALA A 22 1.33 -4.85 12.29
C ALA A 22 0.65 -3.90 11.30
N GLN A 23 0.71 -2.59 11.54
CA GLN A 23 0.20 -1.59 10.61
C GLN A 23 0.88 -1.68 9.24
N SER A 24 2.20 -1.74 9.19
CA SER A 24 2.92 -1.81 7.92
C SER A 24 2.83 -3.19 7.27
N VAL A 25 2.97 -4.28 8.05
CA VAL A 25 2.82 -5.65 7.53
C VAL A 25 1.40 -5.86 7.01
N GLY A 26 0.39 -5.44 7.79
CA GLY A 26 -1.01 -5.52 7.39
C GLY A 26 -1.30 -4.71 6.13
N PHE A 27 -0.77 -3.50 6.01
CA PHE A 27 -0.95 -2.69 4.79
C PHE A 27 -0.33 -3.33 3.55
N MET A 28 0.87 -3.91 3.65
CA MET A 28 1.53 -4.55 2.51
C MET A 28 0.82 -5.82 2.04
N GLY A 29 0.15 -6.54 2.93
CA GLY A 29 -0.52 -7.79 2.63
C GLY A 29 0.40 -8.81 1.97
N PRO A 30 1.37 -9.37 2.70
CA PRO A 30 2.40 -10.19 2.07
C PRO A 30 1.83 -11.42 1.37
N ILE A 31 0.70 -11.95 1.83
CA ILE A 31 0.09 -13.14 1.25
C ILE A 31 -0.79 -12.79 0.06
N PHE A 32 -1.60 -11.73 0.20
CA PHE A 32 -2.35 -11.15 -0.90
C PHE A 32 -1.43 -10.76 -2.06
N SER A 33 -0.33 -10.06 -1.77
CA SER A 33 0.66 -9.67 -2.76
C SER A 33 1.34 -10.90 -3.40
N SER A 34 1.61 -11.95 -2.62
CA SER A 34 2.15 -13.21 -3.14
C SER A 34 1.17 -13.93 -4.09
N ALA A 35 -0.12 -13.85 -3.82
CA ALA A 35 -1.14 -14.46 -4.67
C ALA A 35 -1.37 -13.72 -5.98
N PHE A 36 -1.41 -12.37 -5.96
CA PHE A 36 -1.92 -11.58 -7.08
C PHE A 36 -0.90 -10.64 -7.74
N VAL A 37 0.22 -10.29 -7.06
CA VAL A 37 1.21 -9.33 -7.59
C VAL A 37 2.46 -10.03 -8.14
N ILE A 38 2.85 -11.20 -7.62
CA ILE A 38 4.02 -11.95 -8.11
C ILE A 38 3.96 -12.23 -9.62
N PRO A 39 2.82 -12.55 -10.26
CA PRO A 39 2.74 -12.70 -11.70
C PRO A 39 3.22 -11.49 -12.51
N LEU A 40 3.07 -10.26 -11.98
CA LEU A 40 3.65 -9.05 -12.56
C LEU A 40 5.18 -9.05 -12.48
N VAL A 41 5.75 -9.44 -11.33
CA VAL A 41 7.20 -9.53 -11.12
C VAL A 41 7.82 -10.57 -12.06
N VAL A 42 7.15 -11.71 -12.22
CA VAL A 42 7.54 -12.74 -13.18
C VAL A 42 7.41 -12.25 -14.63
N GLY A 43 6.46 -11.35 -14.90
CA GLY A 43 6.24 -10.75 -16.21
C GLY A 43 5.16 -11.42 -17.06
N VAL A 44 4.45 -12.42 -16.51
CA VAL A 44 3.43 -13.19 -17.26
C VAL A 44 2.11 -12.42 -17.48
N ILE A 45 1.86 -11.38 -16.68
CA ILE A 45 0.71 -10.47 -16.83
C ILE A 45 1.12 -9.01 -16.96
N SER A 46 2.42 -8.71 -17.11
CA SER A 46 2.89 -7.34 -17.23
C SER A 46 2.50 -6.73 -18.57
N ALA A 47 2.09 -5.47 -18.59
CA ALA A 47 1.72 -4.74 -19.81
C ALA A 47 2.87 -4.66 -20.84
N SER A 48 4.12 -4.64 -20.38
CA SER A 48 5.32 -4.64 -21.22
C SER A 48 5.65 -6.01 -21.79
N GLY A 49 5.02 -7.09 -21.32
CA GLY A 49 5.39 -8.48 -21.60
C GLY A 49 6.76 -8.89 -21.03
N LYS A 50 7.35 -8.05 -20.15
CA LYS A 50 8.66 -8.26 -19.55
C LYS A 50 8.56 -8.36 -18.02
N GLY A 51 9.47 -9.14 -17.44
CA GLY A 51 9.61 -9.32 -16.00
C GLY A 51 10.83 -10.16 -15.70
N GLY A 52 11.06 -10.46 -14.42
CA GLY A 52 12.20 -11.28 -13.99
C GLY A 52 12.20 -12.70 -14.52
N GLY A 53 11.07 -13.19 -15.06
CA GLY A 53 10.94 -14.56 -15.52
C GLY A 53 11.28 -15.56 -14.43
N VAL A 54 12.12 -16.53 -14.75
CA VAL A 54 12.66 -17.47 -13.75
C VAL A 54 13.54 -16.76 -12.71
N ALA A 55 14.21 -15.66 -13.09
CA ALA A 55 15.01 -14.84 -12.18
C ALA A 55 14.18 -13.81 -11.36
N ALA A 56 12.86 -13.98 -11.25
CA ALA A 56 12.00 -13.11 -10.44
C ALA A 56 12.43 -13.01 -8.96
N PRO A 57 12.89 -14.09 -8.27
CA PRO A 57 13.45 -13.98 -6.90
C PRO A 57 14.63 -13.02 -6.80
N LEU A 58 15.55 -13.03 -7.77
CA LEU A 58 16.67 -12.08 -7.84
C LEU A 58 16.15 -10.65 -8.01
N SER A 59 15.14 -10.44 -8.85
CA SER A 59 14.52 -9.13 -9.02
C SER A 59 13.93 -8.59 -7.71
N VAL A 60 13.30 -9.46 -6.91
CA VAL A 60 12.76 -9.09 -5.58
C VAL A 60 13.88 -8.73 -4.60
N ILE A 61 15.01 -9.46 -4.61
CA ILE A 61 16.17 -9.12 -3.77
C ILE A 61 16.70 -7.72 -4.12
N ILE A 62 16.85 -7.42 -5.41
CA ILE A 62 17.32 -6.11 -5.86
C ILE A 62 16.31 -5.00 -5.49
N ALA A 63 15.00 -5.26 -5.65
CA ALA A 63 13.96 -4.35 -5.21
C ALA A 63 14.02 -4.09 -3.70
N ALA A 64 14.26 -5.12 -2.90
CA ALA A 64 14.40 -5.03 -1.45
C ALA A 64 15.57 -4.09 -1.04
N ILE A 65 16.71 -4.12 -1.75
CA ILE A 65 17.81 -3.18 -1.51
C ILE A 65 17.33 -1.73 -1.65
N GLY A 66 16.51 -1.45 -2.68
CA GLY A 66 15.89 -0.14 -2.87
C GLY A 66 14.94 0.22 -1.74
N VAL A 67 14.12 -0.73 -1.30
CA VAL A 67 13.17 -0.53 -0.19
C VAL A 67 13.88 -0.30 1.13
N PHE A 68 14.98 -1.00 1.42
CA PHE A 68 15.82 -0.72 2.59
C PHE A 68 16.43 0.68 2.54
N ALA A 69 16.83 1.15 1.37
CA ALA A 69 17.32 2.53 1.20
C ALA A 69 16.20 3.55 1.47
N LEU A 70 14.99 3.34 0.94
CA LEU A 70 13.81 4.16 1.26
C LEU A 70 13.48 4.09 2.76
N GLY A 71 13.52 2.90 3.37
CA GLY A 71 13.31 2.67 4.80
C GLY A 71 14.30 3.41 5.68
N TRP A 72 15.56 3.51 5.25
CA TRP A 72 16.57 4.31 5.93
C TRP A 72 16.23 5.81 5.94
N ILE A 73 15.74 6.34 4.81
CA ILE A 73 15.29 7.73 4.70
C ILE A 73 14.07 7.97 5.61
N VAL A 74 13.04 7.11 5.51
CA VAL A 74 11.85 7.18 6.37
C VAL A 74 12.25 7.13 7.86
N SER A 75 13.11 6.19 8.22
CA SER A 75 13.64 6.04 9.58
C SER A 75 14.40 7.27 10.06
N SER A 76 15.13 7.94 9.16
CA SER A 76 15.87 9.16 9.49
C SER A 76 14.91 10.32 9.78
N TYR A 77 13.87 10.49 8.98
CA TYR A 77 12.83 11.49 9.24
C TYR A 77 12.02 11.16 10.50
N ALA A 78 11.65 9.89 10.71
CA ALA A 78 10.85 9.46 11.87
C ALA A 78 11.57 9.66 13.21
N ARG A 79 12.89 9.80 13.22
CA ARG A 79 13.66 10.15 14.42
C ARG A 79 13.49 11.63 14.83
N GLU A 80 13.08 12.49 13.91
CA GLU A 80 12.94 13.93 14.11
C GLU A 80 11.48 14.38 14.10
N ILE A 81 10.62 13.75 13.29
CA ILE A 81 9.22 14.13 13.04
C ILE A 81 8.30 13.02 13.53
N HIS A 82 7.45 13.33 14.51
CA HIS A 82 6.57 12.38 15.18
C HIS A 82 5.09 12.75 14.96
N SER A 83 4.72 13.03 13.73
CA SER A 83 3.37 13.40 13.30
C SER A 83 2.68 12.25 12.54
N ALA A 84 1.37 12.17 12.66
CA ALA A 84 0.53 11.25 11.88
C ALA A 84 0.53 11.53 10.38
N GLY A 85 1.03 12.69 9.96
CA GLY A 85 1.17 13.06 8.55
C GLY A 85 2.28 12.33 7.78
N SER A 86 3.17 11.58 8.49
CA SER A 86 4.15 10.69 7.87
C SER A 86 4.86 11.33 6.65
N LEU A 87 4.78 10.73 5.47
CA LEU A 87 5.45 11.18 4.26
C LEU A 87 5.05 12.59 3.82
N TYR A 88 3.81 13.02 4.08
CA TYR A 88 3.40 14.41 3.88
C TYR A 88 4.31 15.39 4.62
N ASP A 89 4.60 15.12 5.89
CA ASP A 89 5.45 15.96 6.72
C ASP A 89 6.92 15.87 6.30
N TYR A 90 7.38 14.68 5.89
CA TYR A 90 8.76 14.47 5.43
C TYR A 90 9.05 15.25 4.15
N VAL A 91 8.13 15.20 3.17
CA VAL A 91 8.22 16.02 1.94
C VAL A 91 8.09 17.51 2.27
N THR A 92 7.21 17.87 3.19
CA THR A 92 7.06 19.27 3.66
C THR A 92 8.37 19.81 4.24
N ARG A 93 9.05 19.01 5.07
CA ARG A 93 10.33 19.38 5.67
C ARG A 93 11.42 19.61 4.63
N GLY A 94 11.49 18.75 3.61
CA GLY A 94 12.55 18.79 2.59
C GLY A 94 12.28 19.76 1.44
N LEU A 95 11.04 19.82 0.95
CA LEU A 95 10.67 20.54 -0.29
C LEU A 95 9.72 21.71 -0.04
N GLY A 96 9.34 21.96 1.22
CA GLY A 96 8.48 23.07 1.61
C GLY A 96 7.00 22.75 1.56
N LYS A 97 6.21 23.64 2.17
CA LYS A 97 4.77 23.45 2.43
C LYS A 97 3.94 23.17 1.18
N ARG A 98 4.23 23.80 0.05
CA ARG A 98 3.46 23.63 -1.21
C ARG A 98 3.62 22.22 -1.76
N THR A 99 4.87 21.79 -1.94
CA THR A 99 5.19 20.45 -2.44
C THR A 99 4.71 19.38 -1.47
N GLY A 100 4.88 19.59 -0.16
CA GLY A 100 4.35 18.71 0.87
C GLY A 100 2.84 18.56 0.81
N THR A 101 2.07 19.67 0.66
CA THR A 101 0.61 19.59 0.49
C THR A 101 0.23 18.80 -0.75
N ALA A 102 0.87 19.04 -1.89
CA ALA A 102 0.63 18.27 -3.11
C ALA A 102 0.95 16.79 -2.93
N ALA A 103 2.08 16.47 -2.29
CA ALA A 103 2.47 15.10 -1.95
C ALA A 103 1.45 14.43 -1.01
N GLY A 104 0.92 15.16 -0.03
CA GLY A 104 -0.12 14.66 0.87
C GLY A 104 -1.43 14.33 0.15
N TRP A 105 -1.89 15.19 -0.77
CA TRP A 105 -3.04 14.91 -1.62
C TRP A 105 -2.83 13.64 -2.45
N LEU A 106 -1.65 13.51 -3.06
CA LEU A 106 -1.31 12.35 -3.87
C LEU A 106 -1.20 11.07 -3.03
N TYR A 107 -0.50 11.13 -1.89
CA TYR A 107 -0.25 9.99 -1.02
C TYR A 107 -1.55 9.43 -0.42
N TYR A 108 -2.31 10.29 0.27
CA TYR A 108 -3.55 9.84 0.91
C TYR A 108 -4.68 9.62 -0.07
N GLY A 109 -4.76 10.40 -1.15
CA GLY A 109 -5.68 10.12 -2.25
C GLY A 109 -5.39 8.78 -2.91
N GLY A 110 -4.12 8.44 -3.13
CA GLY A 110 -3.67 7.15 -3.64
C GLY A 110 -4.08 6.00 -2.75
N ILE A 111 -3.85 6.12 -1.44
CA ILE A 111 -4.22 5.09 -0.44
C ILE A 111 -5.75 4.90 -0.38
N VAL A 112 -6.54 5.97 -0.44
CA VAL A 112 -8.02 5.88 -0.41
C VAL A 112 -8.55 5.17 -1.64
N VAL A 113 -8.02 5.48 -2.83
CA VAL A 113 -8.43 4.82 -4.09
C VAL A 113 -8.01 3.35 -4.09
N LEU A 114 -6.81 3.04 -3.59
CA LEU A 114 -6.35 1.66 -3.40
C LEU A 114 -7.28 0.89 -2.46
N ALA A 115 -7.61 1.48 -1.30
CA ALA A 115 -8.53 0.87 -0.33
C ALA A 115 -9.91 0.60 -0.94
N ALA A 116 -10.46 1.57 -1.67
CA ALA A 116 -11.76 1.44 -2.31
C ALA A 116 -11.79 0.30 -3.34
N GLY A 117 -10.77 0.22 -4.21
CA GLY A 117 -10.63 -0.88 -5.17
C GLY A 117 -10.48 -2.25 -4.49
N LEU A 118 -9.69 -2.32 -3.42
CA LEU A 118 -9.51 -3.56 -2.66
C LEU A 118 -10.80 -4.04 -2.00
N LEU A 119 -11.62 -3.14 -1.48
CA LEU A 119 -12.91 -3.51 -0.89
C LEU A 119 -13.87 -4.11 -1.92
N LEU A 120 -13.86 -3.59 -3.15
CA LEU A 120 -14.60 -4.19 -4.26
C LEU A 120 -14.09 -5.60 -4.58
N LEU A 121 -12.76 -5.77 -4.60
CA LEU A 121 -12.14 -7.08 -4.82
C LEU A 121 -12.54 -8.07 -3.74
N ILE A 122 -12.52 -7.68 -2.46
CA ILE A 122 -12.94 -8.56 -1.33
C ILE A 122 -14.38 -9.02 -1.50
N GLY A 123 -15.30 -8.11 -1.85
CA GLY A 123 -16.70 -8.48 -2.08
C GLY A 123 -16.90 -9.45 -3.23
N GLY A 124 -16.19 -9.25 -4.35
CA GLY A 124 -16.21 -10.18 -5.48
C GLY A 124 -15.54 -11.52 -5.15
N TYR A 125 -14.44 -11.49 -4.42
CA TYR A 125 -13.73 -12.68 -3.95
C TYR A 125 -14.62 -13.53 -3.03
N LEU A 126 -15.29 -12.91 -2.04
CA LEU A 126 -16.23 -13.61 -1.16
C LEU A 126 -17.36 -14.28 -1.94
N GLN A 127 -17.98 -13.56 -2.90
CA GLN A 127 -19.03 -14.13 -3.73
C GLN A 127 -18.50 -15.34 -4.52
N SER A 128 -17.37 -15.21 -5.21
CA SER A 128 -16.82 -16.27 -6.05
C SER A 128 -16.39 -17.50 -5.24
N THR A 129 -15.74 -17.31 -4.09
CA THR A 129 -15.30 -18.39 -3.21
C THR A 129 -16.50 -19.14 -2.62
N ILE A 130 -17.52 -18.42 -2.11
CA ILE A 130 -18.73 -19.06 -1.57
C ILE A 130 -19.46 -19.85 -2.67
N GLN A 131 -19.55 -19.29 -3.87
CA GLN A 131 -20.18 -19.95 -5.01
C GLN A 131 -19.39 -21.20 -5.46
N SER A 132 -18.07 -21.14 -5.48
CA SER A 132 -17.22 -22.28 -5.87
C SER A 132 -17.29 -23.41 -4.85
N GLU A 133 -17.24 -23.10 -3.55
CA GLU A 133 -17.16 -24.09 -2.47
C GLU A 133 -18.52 -24.67 -2.09
N PHE A 134 -19.54 -23.83 -1.97
CA PHE A 134 -20.86 -24.24 -1.46
C PHE A 134 -21.93 -24.39 -2.55
N LYS A 135 -21.59 -24.03 -3.82
CA LYS A 135 -22.54 -24.04 -4.96
C LYS A 135 -23.77 -23.15 -4.77
N VAL A 136 -23.68 -22.17 -3.86
CA VAL A 136 -24.70 -21.19 -3.57
C VAL A 136 -24.13 -19.78 -3.67
N SER A 137 -24.96 -18.82 -4.06
CA SER A 137 -24.59 -17.40 -4.09
C SER A 137 -25.62 -16.60 -3.29
N PRO A 138 -25.52 -16.62 -1.93
CA PRO A 138 -26.56 -16.05 -1.07
C PRO A 138 -26.68 -14.53 -1.21
N LEU A 139 -25.58 -13.86 -1.56
CA LEU A 139 -25.53 -12.42 -1.74
C LEU A 139 -24.69 -12.06 -2.97
N PRO A 140 -25.04 -10.99 -3.70
CA PRO A 140 -24.22 -10.45 -4.77
C PRO A 140 -22.97 -9.76 -4.23
N SER A 141 -21.95 -9.56 -5.08
CA SER A 141 -20.65 -8.97 -4.70
C SER A 141 -20.79 -7.60 -4.03
N TRP A 142 -21.71 -6.75 -4.49
CA TRP A 142 -21.96 -5.44 -3.90
C TRP A 142 -22.42 -5.51 -2.44
N ALA A 143 -23.24 -6.50 -2.10
CA ALA A 143 -23.72 -6.68 -0.72
C ALA A 143 -22.58 -7.15 0.20
N TRP A 144 -21.72 -8.06 -0.26
CA TRP A 144 -20.51 -8.46 0.46
C TRP A 144 -19.57 -7.28 0.65
N THR A 145 -19.36 -6.46 -0.39
CA THR A 145 -18.55 -5.23 -0.29
C THR A 145 -19.11 -4.28 0.77
N LEU A 146 -20.43 -4.08 0.79
CA LEU A 146 -21.08 -3.20 1.78
C LEU A 146 -20.90 -3.72 3.21
N ILE A 147 -21.03 -5.04 3.42
CA ILE A 147 -20.78 -5.67 4.73
C ILE A 147 -19.33 -5.41 5.19
N VAL A 148 -18.36 -5.57 4.29
CA VAL A 148 -16.94 -5.33 4.63
C VAL A 148 -16.68 -3.84 4.89
N ILE A 149 -17.26 -2.92 4.11
CA ILE A 149 -17.19 -1.47 4.38
C ILE A 149 -17.75 -1.16 5.77
N ALA A 150 -18.89 -1.72 6.13
CA ALA A 150 -19.50 -1.53 7.46
C ALA A 150 -18.62 -2.08 8.58
N LEU A 151 -18.02 -3.27 8.40
CA LEU A 151 -17.08 -3.86 9.35
C LEU A 151 -15.86 -2.93 9.58
N ILE A 152 -15.27 -2.41 8.51
CA ILE A 152 -14.12 -1.50 8.61
C ILE A 152 -14.52 -0.19 9.28
N ALA A 153 -15.70 0.36 8.95
CA ALA A 153 -16.21 1.56 9.61
C ALA A 153 -16.34 1.38 11.13
N VAL A 154 -16.84 0.23 11.57
CA VAL A 154 -16.91 -0.14 12.99
C VAL A 154 -15.52 -0.25 13.63
N ILE A 155 -14.57 -0.91 12.95
CA ILE A 155 -13.19 -1.05 13.44
C ILE A 155 -12.52 0.33 13.58
N LEU A 156 -12.68 1.23 12.61
CA LEU A 156 -12.13 2.59 12.67
C LEU A 156 -12.76 3.42 13.79
N TYR A 157 -14.04 3.21 14.07
CA TYR A 157 -14.73 3.90 15.16
C TYR A 157 -14.17 3.54 16.53
N PHE A 158 -13.88 2.25 16.80
CA PHE A 158 -13.30 1.79 18.05
C PHE A 158 -11.83 2.20 18.26
N GLY A 159 -11.18 2.73 17.24
CA GLY A 159 -9.87 3.35 17.34
C GLY A 159 -8.69 2.44 16.99
N VAL A 160 -7.50 3.02 17.08
CA VAL A 160 -6.26 2.45 16.54
C VAL A 160 -5.88 1.08 17.11
N ARG A 161 -6.04 0.91 18.42
CA ARG A 161 -5.63 -0.33 19.10
C ARG A 161 -6.44 -1.55 18.62
N VAL A 162 -7.74 -1.36 18.35
CA VAL A 162 -8.58 -2.41 17.76
C VAL A 162 -8.14 -2.69 16.34
N SER A 163 -7.93 -1.64 15.53
CA SER A 163 -7.50 -1.77 14.14
C SER A 163 -6.17 -2.50 13.99
N THR A 164 -5.12 -2.10 14.74
CA THR A 164 -3.80 -2.72 14.64
C THR A 164 -3.76 -4.14 15.18
N ARG A 165 -4.49 -4.45 16.25
CA ARG A 165 -4.60 -5.82 16.76
C ARG A 165 -5.36 -6.75 15.82
N SER A 166 -6.43 -6.27 15.19
CA SER A 166 -7.12 -7.03 14.14
C SER A 166 -6.20 -7.35 12.99
N GLN A 167 -5.43 -6.36 12.49
CA GLN A 167 -4.43 -6.57 11.45
C GLN A 167 -3.36 -7.58 11.88
N LEU A 168 -2.84 -7.46 13.11
CA LEU A 168 -1.82 -8.38 13.62
C LEU A 168 -2.32 -9.82 13.65
N ALA A 169 -3.53 -10.05 14.17
CA ALA A 169 -4.11 -11.39 14.24
C ALA A 169 -4.31 -12.00 12.84
N LEU A 170 -4.91 -11.23 11.91
CA LEU A 170 -5.14 -11.68 10.55
C LEU A 170 -3.82 -11.96 9.80
N ALA A 171 -2.86 -11.05 9.88
CA ALA A 171 -1.56 -11.20 9.21
C ALA A 171 -0.74 -12.37 9.78
N LEU A 172 -0.71 -12.56 11.11
CA LEU A 172 0.03 -13.68 11.72
C LEU A 172 -0.51 -15.03 11.29
N VAL A 173 -1.84 -15.21 11.32
CA VAL A 173 -2.46 -16.46 10.85
C VAL A 173 -2.10 -16.72 9.39
N SER A 174 -2.23 -15.71 8.54
CA SER A 174 -1.93 -15.83 7.11
C SER A 174 -0.46 -16.15 6.85
N ILE A 175 0.47 -15.45 7.52
CA ILE A 175 1.91 -15.68 7.36
C ILE A 175 2.30 -17.09 7.81
N ILE A 176 1.80 -17.56 8.95
CA ILE A 176 2.11 -18.90 9.47
C ILE A 176 1.65 -19.97 8.47
N VAL A 177 0.39 -19.92 8.04
CA VAL A 177 -0.19 -20.93 7.13
C VAL A 177 0.57 -20.96 5.81
N VAL A 178 0.82 -19.79 5.21
CA VAL A 178 1.48 -19.74 3.90
C VAL A 178 2.96 -20.08 4.00
N THR A 179 3.63 -19.75 5.11
CA THR A 179 5.02 -20.20 5.34
C THR A 179 5.11 -21.72 5.41
N ILE A 180 4.19 -22.38 6.15
CA ILE A 180 4.11 -23.85 6.20
C ILE A 180 3.87 -24.41 4.79
N PHE A 181 2.98 -23.79 4.01
CA PHE A 181 2.72 -24.21 2.65
C PHE A 181 3.95 -24.04 1.74
N PHE A 182 4.65 -22.91 1.79
CA PHE A 182 5.88 -22.69 1.03
C PHE A 182 6.97 -23.70 1.36
N VAL A 183 7.18 -23.98 2.66
CA VAL A 183 8.10 -25.05 3.09
C VAL A 183 7.66 -26.40 2.55
N THR A 184 6.36 -26.69 2.55
CA THR A 184 5.82 -27.94 1.99
C THR A 184 6.14 -28.09 0.51
N VAL A 185 5.98 -27.00 -0.28
CA VAL A 185 6.31 -27.00 -1.72
C VAL A 185 7.81 -27.27 -1.90
N ILE A 186 8.67 -26.54 -1.19
CA ILE A 186 10.13 -26.68 -1.27
C ILE A 186 10.57 -28.12 -0.92
N VAL A 187 10.01 -28.70 0.15
CA VAL A 187 10.32 -30.09 0.56
C VAL A 187 9.85 -31.09 -0.50
N LYS A 188 8.65 -30.91 -1.05
CA LYS A 188 8.11 -31.82 -2.09
C LYS A 188 8.84 -31.70 -3.43
N LEU A 189 9.44 -30.57 -3.75
CA LEU A 189 10.31 -30.41 -4.92
C LEU A 189 11.59 -31.23 -4.80
N GLY A 190 12.11 -31.46 -3.58
CA GLY A 190 13.30 -32.30 -3.35
C GLY A 190 14.49 -31.92 -4.23
N SER A 191 14.97 -32.85 -5.05
CA SER A 191 16.09 -32.64 -5.98
C SER A 191 15.77 -31.66 -7.15
N ALA A 192 14.51 -31.32 -7.38
CA ALA A 192 14.11 -30.33 -8.38
C ALA A 192 14.34 -28.88 -7.90
N ASN A 193 14.67 -28.66 -6.63
CA ASN A 193 15.10 -27.34 -6.16
C ASN A 193 16.41 -26.93 -6.86
N SER A 194 16.49 -25.65 -7.24
CA SER A 194 17.64 -25.11 -7.95
C SER A 194 17.95 -23.69 -7.52
N ALA A 195 19.23 -23.31 -7.56
CA ALA A 195 19.67 -21.92 -7.35
C ALA A 195 19.53 -21.04 -8.61
N LYS A 196 19.18 -21.63 -9.76
CA LYS A 196 19.00 -20.89 -11.03
C LYS A 196 18.13 -19.61 -10.91
N PRO A 197 17.02 -19.55 -10.13
CA PRO A 197 16.25 -18.34 -9.97
C PRO A 197 17.01 -17.13 -9.38
N PHE A 198 18.18 -17.37 -8.83
CA PHE A 198 19.05 -16.30 -8.28
C PHE A 198 20.18 -15.89 -9.23
N GLU A 199 20.24 -16.50 -10.43
CA GLU A 199 21.24 -16.20 -11.44
C GLU A 199 20.67 -15.28 -12.53
N PRO A 200 21.37 -14.19 -12.92
CA PRO A 200 20.92 -13.29 -14.00
C PRO A 200 20.68 -14.00 -15.34
N SER A 201 21.44 -15.07 -15.59
CA SER A 201 21.33 -15.90 -16.80
C SER A 201 19.98 -16.59 -16.97
N SER A 202 19.21 -16.75 -15.88
CA SER A 202 17.87 -17.36 -15.88
C SER A 202 16.76 -16.44 -16.35
N ALA A 203 17.03 -15.12 -16.51
CA ALA A 203 16.06 -14.17 -17.04
C ALA A 203 15.99 -14.30 -18.57
N ALA A 204 14.80 -14.57 -19.12
CA ALA A 204 14.60 -14.72 -20.56
C ALA A 204 15.04 -13.47 -21.37
N ASP A 205 14.77 -12.26 -20.82
CA ASP A 205 15.16 -10.97 -21.39
C ASP A 205 16.46 -10.39 -20.78
N GLY A 206 17.28 -11.23 -20.12
CA GLY A 206 18.49 -10.82 -19.44
C GLY A 206 18.26 -9.69 -18.43
N TRP A 207 19.20 -8.74 -18.35
CA TRP A 207 19.10 -7.61 -17.42
C TRP A 207 17.89 -6.71 -17.64
N SER A 208 17.35 -6.62 -18.89
CA SER A 208 16.11 -5.89 -19.16
C SER A 208 14.93 -6.54 -18.43
N GLY A 209 14.83 -7.87 -18.45
CA GLY A 209 13.80 -8.60 -17.74
C GLY A 209 13.92 -8.43 -16.22
N ILE A 210 15.14 -8.56 -15.68
CA ILE A 210 15.41 -8.31 -14.26
C ILE A 210 15.00 -6.90 -13.87
N PHE A 211 15.36 -5.88 -14.67
CA PHE A 211 14.98 -4.49 -14.43
C PHE A 211 13.46 -4.32 -14.29
N PHE A 212 12.67 -4.86 -15.24
CA PHE A 212 11.21 -4.81 -15.13
C PHE A 212 10.70 -5.60 -13.92
N GLY A 213 11.29 -6.75 -13.62
CA GLY A 213 11.00 -7.50 -12.39
C GLY A 213 11.25 -6.68 -11.11
N VAL A 214 12.32 -5.85 -11.08
CA VAL A 214 12.59 -4.93 -9.97
C VAL A 214 11.53 -3.84 -9.87
N LEU A 215 11.11 -3.25 -11.00
CA LEU A 215 10.08 -2.20 -11.01
C LEU A 215 8.76 -2.69 -10.40
N TYR A 216 8.31 -3.88 -10.80
CA TYR A 216 7.12 -4.50 -10.22
C TYR A 216 7.39 -5.03 -8.80
N GLY A 217 8.62 -5.48 -8.52
CA GLY A 217 9.04 -5.93 -7.20
C GLY A 217 8.91 -4.85 -6.12
N VAL A 218 9.19 -3.58 -6.45
CA VAL A 218 9.02 -2.46 -5.51
C VAL A 218 7.57 -2.30 -5.09
N LEU A 219 6.60 -2.60 -5.97
CA LEU A 219 5.17 -2.49 -5.66
C LEU A 219 4.72 -3.50 -4.58
N LEU A 220 5.43 -4.65 -4.45
CA LEU A 220 5.18 -5.61 -3.36
C LEU A 220 5.38 -5.00 -1.97
N PHE A 221 6.30 -4.05 -1.85
CA PHE A 221 6.68 -3.44 -0.58
C PHE A 221 5.93 -2.15 -0.26
N VAL A 222 5.05 -1.68 -1.13
CA VAL A 222 4.28 -0.45 -0.89
C VAL A 222 3.49 -0.59 0.41
N GLY A 223 3.69 0.38 1.33
CA GLY A 223 3.08 0.37 2.66
C GLY A 223 4.03 0.05 3.82
N PHE A 224 5.29 -0.33 3.55
CA PHE A 224 6.29 -0.62 4.58
C PHE A 224 6.51 0.54 5.55
N GLU A 225 6.25 1.77 5.12
CA GLU A 225 6.43 3.01 5.85
C GLU A 225 5.22 3.44 6.68
N THR A 226 4.07 2.77 6.53
CA THR A 226 2.79 3.23 7.12
C THR A 226 2.75 3.17 8.64
N ALA A 227 3.69 2.46 9.28
CA ALA A 227 3.99 2.59 10.69
C ALA A 227 4.18 4.05 11.13
N ALA A 228 4.74 4.90 10.26
CA ALA A 228 4.97 6.31 10.56
C ALA A 228 3.67 7.13 10.74
N ASN A 229 2.55 6.68 10.18
CA ASN A 229 1.24 7.31 10.42
C ASN A 229 0.72 7.12 11.85
N LEU A 230 1.33 6.21 12.63
CA LEU A 230 1.00 5.93 14.01
C LEU A 230 1.94 6.62 15.01
N ALA A 231 2.80 7.51 14.56
CA ALA A 231 3.82 8.13 15.41
C ALA A 231 3.23 8.90 16.62
N GLU A 232 2.07 9.54 16.48
CA GLU A 232 1.40 10.26 17.58
C GLU A 232 0.83 9.32 18.64
N GLU A 233 0.43 8.11 18.26
CA GLU A 233 -0.19 7.09 19.11
C GLU A 233 0.84 6.10 19.70
N THR A 234 2.11 6.25 19.33
CA THR A 234 3.24 5.41 19.78
C THR A 234 3.98 6.06 20.96
N PRO A 235 4.28 5.33 22.06
CA PRO A 235 4.97 5.88 23.22
C PRO A 235 6.36 6.46 22.92
N ASN A 236 7.19 5.71 22.21
CA ASN A 236 8.57 6.07 21.86
C ASN A 236 8.78 6.13 20.34
N PRO A 237 8.10 7.06 19.60
CA PRO A 237 8.07 7.04 18.13
C PRO A 237 9.47 7.18 17.53
N ARG A 238 10.38 7.92 18.17
CA ARG A 238 11.76 8.11 17.74
C ARG A 238 12.54 6.80 17.57
N ARG A 239 12.21 5.78 18.36
CA ARG A 239 12.86 4.46 18.34
C ARG A 239 12.00 3.41 17.66
N GLU A 240 10.72 3.38 17.98
CA GLU A 240 9.81 2.29 17.58
C GLU A 240 9.42 2.39 16.09
N ILE A 241 9.19 3.59 15.55
CA ILE A 241 8.86 3.76 14.13
C ILE A 241 10.02 3.32 13.21
N PRO A 242 11.29 3.77 13.40
CA PRO A 242 12.41 3.25 12.61
C PRO A 242 12.58 1.74 12.69
N ILE A 243 12.42 1.15 13.87
CA ILE A 243 12.49 -0.31 14.05
C ILE A 243 11.36 -0.99 13.27
N ALA A 244 10.13 -0.49 13.39
CA ALA A 244 8.98 -1.06 12.70
C ALA A 244 9.15 -1.03 11.18
N VAL A 245 9.55 0.11 10.62
CA VAL A 245 9.79 0.28 9.17
C VAL A 245 10.82 -0.70 8.66
N MET A 246 11.98 -0.80 9.33
CA MET A 246 13.07 -1.67 8.91
C MET A 246 12.75 -3.16 9.11
N ALA A 247 12.10 -3.51 10.24
CA ALA A 247 11.66 -4.87 10.51
C ALA A 247 10.61 -5.33 9.49
N THR A 248 9.66 -4.47 9.16
CA THR A 248 8.64 -4.76 8.15
C THR A 248 9.26 -5.01 6.79
N ALA A 249 10.20 -4.16 6.35
CA ALA A 249 10.92 -4.37 5.09
C ALA A 249 11.69 -5.71 5.09
N GLY A 250 12.30 -6.08 6.23
CA GLY A 250 13.00 -7.36 6.39
C GLY A 250 12.06 -8.58 6.32
N ILE A 251 10.96 -8.55 7.07
CA ILE A 251 9.94 -9.62 7.05
C ILE A 251 9.38 -9.80 5.65
N ALA A 252 8.99 -8.71 5.01
CA ALA A 252 8.46 -8.72 3.64
C ALA A 252 9.48 -9.27 2.63
N THR A 253 10.75 -8.88 2.75
CA THR A 253 11.81 -9.40 1.86
C THR A 253 11.88 -10.92 1.91
N VAL A 254 11.91 -11.50 3.11
CA VAL A 254 11.96 -12.96 3.27
C VAL A 254 10.74 -13.62 2.64
N ILE A 255 9.55 -13.11 2.96
CA ILE A 255 8.29 -13.69 2.44
C ILE A 255 8.24 -13.59 0.91
N TYR A 256 8.54 -12.42 0.32
CA TYR A 256 8.42 -12.23 -1.12
C TYR A 256 9.50 -12.97 -1.93
N VAL A 257 10.72 -13.07 -1.42
CA VAL A 257 11.76 -13.88 -2.05
C VAL A 257 11.36 -15.36 -2.06
N VAL A 258 10.89 -15.89 -0.91
CA VAL A 258 10.44 -17.27 -0.81
C VAL A 258 9.19 -17.49 -1.68
N ALA A 259 8.20 -16.60 -1.64
CA ALA A 259 7.00 -16.71 -2.44
C ALA A 259 7.29 -16.71 -3.95
N THR A 260 8.18 -15.81 -4.40
CA THR A 260 8.59 -15.75 -5.81
C THR A 260 9.35 -16.98 -6.23
N TYR A 261 10.24 -17.50 -5.35
CA TYR A 261 10.94 -18.76 -5.57
C TYR A 261 9.97 -19.91 -5.69
N VAL A 262 9.06 -20.09 -4.72
CA VAL A 262 8.04 -21.14 -4.72
C VAL A 262 7.14 -21.03 -5.95
N THR A 263 6.80 -19.82 -6.41
CA THR A 263 6.03 -19.63 -7.63
C THR A 263 6.79 -20.18 -8.84
N VAL A 264 8.04 -19.80 -9.07
CA VAL A 264 8.75 -20.24 -10.28
C VAL A 264 9.20 -21.71 -10.16
N ALA A 265 9.65 -22.16 -9.00
CA ALA A 265 10.10 -23.54 -8.78
C ALA A 265 8.93 -24.53 -8.75
N GLY A 266 7.81 -24.17 -8.10
CA GLY A 266 6.60 -24.98 -8.03
C GLY A 266 5.99 -25.30 -9.39
N PHE A 267 6.16 -24.38 -10.35
CA PHE A 267 5.81 -24.62 -11.75
C PHE A 267 6.99 -25.17 -12.58
N HIS A 268 7.97 -25.80 -11.94
CA HIS A 268 9.13 -26.41 -12.58
C HIS A 268 9.89 -25.48 -13.53
N TYR A 269 10.00 -24.19 -13.15
CA TYR A 269 10.71 -23.13 -13.90
C TYR A 269 10.13 -22.86 -15.29
N SER A 270 8.90 -23.27 -15.57
CA SER A 270 8.20 -23.09 -16.85
C SER A 270 7.32 -21.85 -16.81
N LEU A 271 7.73 -20.78 -17.49
CA LEU A 271 6.95 -19.54 -17.59
C LEU A 271 5.59 -19.76 -18.27
N LYS A 272 5.48 -20.76 -19.16
CA LYS A 272 4.21 -21.11 -19.82
C LYS A 272 3.19 -21.63 -18.79
N THR A 273 3.60 -22.44 -17.84
CA THR A 273 2.71 -22.96 -16.80
C THR A 273 2.37 -21.91 -15.76
N VAL A 274 3.34 -21.04 -15.41
CA VAL A 274 3.05 -19.85 -14.57
C VAL A 274 2.02 -18.95 -15.25
N ALA A 275 2.16 -18.70 -16.56
CA ALA A 275 1.23 -17.87 -17.32
C ALA A 275 -0.18 -18.48 -17.38
N ALA A 276 -0.29 -19.82 -17.50
CA ALA A 276 -1.59 -20.50 -17.46
C ALA A 276 -2.31 -20.36 -16.11
N ALA A 277 -1.56 -20.17 -15.01
CA ALA A 277 -2.07 -19.96 -13.65
C ALA A 277 -2.00 -18.49 -13.21
N ALA A 278 -1.74 -17.54 -14.11
CA ALA A 278 -1.37 -16.16 -13.79
C ALA A 278 -2.43 -15.37 -12.99
N GLY A 279 -3.70 -15.79 -13.01
CA GLY A 279 -4.77 -15.16 -12.23
C GLY A 279 -4.59 -15.33 -10.71
N ALA A 280 -4.05 -16.49 -10.26
CA ALA A 280 -3.74 -16.75 -8.86
C ALA A 280 -2.84 -18.00 -8.71
N PRO A 281 -1.52 -17.90 -8.99
CA PRO A 281 -0.61 -19.05 -8.99
C PRO A 281 -0.52 -19.75 -7.62
N LEU A 282 -0.72 -19.01 -6.52
CA LEU A 282 -0.71 -19.59 -5.18
C LEU A 282 -1.77 -20.68 -5.01
N PHE A 283 -2.99 -20.46 -5.50
CA PHE A 283 -4.08 -21.46 -5.43
C PHE A 283 -3.81 -22.65 -6.36
N ALA A 284 -3.29 -22.41 -7.55
CA ALA A 284 -2.91 -23.51 -8.44
C ALA A 284 -1.83 -24.43 -7.82
N LEU A 285 -0.88 -23.87 -7.07
CA LEU A 285 0.08 -24.66 -6.29
C LEU A 285 -0.58 -25.34 -5.08
N GLY A 286 -1.60 -24.73 -4.46
CA GLY A 286 -2.38 -25.27 -3.35
C GLY A 286 -3.29 -26.45 -3.74
N ALA A 287 -3.64 -26.55 -5.02
CA ALA A 287 -4.52 -27.57 -5.56
C ALA A 287 -3.98 -29.00 -5.34
N SER A 288 -4.81 -30.00 -5.61
CA SER A 288 -4.45 -31.42 -5.46
C SER A 288 -3.33 -31.85 -6.41
N LYS A 289 -2.61 -32.89 -6.05
CA LYS A 289 -1.54 -33.47 -6.89
C LYS A 289 -2.04 -33.91 -8.27
N SER A 290 -3.28 -34.38 -8.38
CA SER A 290 -3.91 -34.74 -9.65
C SER A 290 -4.15 -33.50 -10.57
N ALA A 291 -4.26 -32.31 -9.98
CA ALA A 291 -4.33 -31.04 -10.70
C ALA A 291 -2.96 -30.35 -10.88
N GLY A 292 -1.87 -31.04 -10.56
CA GLY A 292 -0.51 -30.51 -10.67
C GLY A 292 -0.05 -29.67 -9.48
N GLY A 293 -0.82 -29.62 -8.38
CA GLY A 293 -0.49 -28.87 -7.18
C GLY A 293 0.26 -29.68 -6.12
N TYR A 294 0.60 -29.02 -5.02
CA TYR A 294 1.35 -29.60 -3.89
C TYR A 294 0.49 -29.82 -2.65
N GLY A 295 -0.76 -29.37 -2.69
CA GLY A 295 -1.70 -29.42 -1.58
C GLY A 295 -2.76 -30.48 -1.74
N GLY A 296 -3.98 -30.07 -1.56
CA GLY A 296 -5.21 -30.83 -1.67
C GLY A 296 -6.37 -29.93 -1.26
N THR A 297 -7.59 -30.43 -1.35
CA THR A 297 -8.82 -29.63 -1.11
C THR A 297 -8.77 -28.81 0.19
N TRP A 298 -8.24 -29.38 1.27
CA TRP A 298 -8.14 -28.68 2.55
C TRP A 298 -7.11 -27.54 2.54
N ILE A 299 -5.97 -27.75 1.88
CA ILE A 299 -4.92 -26.73 1.77
C ILE A 299 -5.41 -25.61 0.87
N ASP A 300 -6.09 -25.93 -0.22
CA ASP A 300 -6.64 -24.93 -1.14
C ASP A 300 -7.64 -24.03 -0.43
N ARG A 301 -8.60 -24.61 0.29
CA ARG A 301 -9.56 -23.85 1.12
C ARG A 301 -8.91 -23.02 2.22
N LEU A 302 -7.87 -23.55 2.84
CA LEU A 302 -7.12 -22.82 3.85
C LEU A 302 -6.37 -21.63 3.25
N LEU A 303 -5.80 -21.78 2.05
CA LEU A 303 -5.16 -20.69 1.31
C LEU A 303 -6.17 -19.62 0.91
N GLU A 304 -7.35 -20.00 0.43
CA GLU A 304 -8.44 -19.05 0.14
C GLU A 304 -8.82 -18.22 1.38
N LEU A 305 -8.96 -18.88 2.53
CA LEU A 305 -9.31 -18.22 3.79
C LEU A 305 -8.21 -17.26 4.27
N VAL A 306 -6.94 -17.66 4.22
CA VAL A 306 -5.84 -16.79 4.70
C VAL A 306 -5.55 -15.64 3.74
N VAL A 307 -5.76 -15.82 2.43
CA VAL A 307 -5.72 -14.72 1.46
C VAL A 307 -6.82 -13.69 1.78
N LEU A 308 -8.04 -14.14 2.09
CA LEU A 308 -9.11 -13.24 2.54
C LEU A 308 -8.73 -12.48 3.82
N PHE A 309 -8.15 -13.15 4.80
CA PHE A 309 -7.69 -12.51 6.04
C PHE A 309 -6.63 -11.45 5.76
N ASP A 310 -5.70 -11.75 4.88
CA ASP A 310 -4.65 -10.81 4.50
C ASP A 310 -5.22 -9.61 3.72
N MET A 311 -6.17 -9.83 2.80
CA MET A 311 -6.89 -8.76 2.10
C MET A 311 -7.63 -7.84 3.07
N LEU A 312 -8.29 -8.39 4.10
CA LEU A 312 -8.94 -7.61 5.16
C LEU A 312 -7.93 -6.80 5.96
N ALA A 313 -6.76 -7.39 6.30
CA ALA A 313 -5.68 -6.67 6.98
C ALA A 313 -5.17 -5.49 6.14
N VAL A 314 -4.97 -5.68 4.82
CA VAL A 314 -4.60 -4.60 3.88
C VAL A 314 -5.66 -3.49 3.87
N ALA A 315 -6.94 -3.85 3.75
CA ALA A 315 -8.02 -2.87 3.72
C ALA A 315 -8.09 -2.04 5.01
N ILE A 316 -7.95 -2.68 6.18
CA ILE A 316 -7.87 -1.99 7.47
C ILE A 316 -6.63 -1.09 7.50
N GLY A 317 -5.47 -1.59 7.08
CA GLY A 317 -4.20 -0.85 7.05
C GLY A 317 -4.26 0.41 6.19
N CYS A 318 -4.81 0.29 4.97
CA CYS A 318 -5.03 1.42 4.07
C CYS A 318 -5.97 2.47 4.70
N CYS A 319 -7.10 2.05 5.26
CA CYS A 319 -8.06 2.96 5.88
C CYS A 319 -7.48 3.64 7.13
N VAL A 320 -6.70 2.92 7.94
CA VAL A 320 -6.00 3.47 9.10
C VAL A 320 -4.97 4.53 8.69
N ALA A 321 -4.11 4.23 7.72
CA ALA A 321 -3.10 5.18 7.23
C ALA A 321 -3.75 6.44 6.63
N ALA A 322 -4.76 6.25 5.75
CA ALA A 322 -5.46 7.35 5.11
C ALA A 322 -6.16 8.27 6.13
N THR A 323 -6.88 7.71 7.10
CA THR A 323 -7.63 8.51 8.07
C THR A 323 -6.73 9.35 8.96
N ARG A 324 -5.56 8.82 9.38
CA ARG A 324 -4.61 9.58 10.21
C ARG A 324 -3.91 10.68 9.42
N GLY A 325 -3.51 10.38 8.20
CA GLY A 325 -2.88 11.38 7.35
C GLY A 325 -3.81 12.49 6.90
N ILE A 326 -5.05 12.17 6.52
CA ILE A 326 -6.07 13.16 6.18
C ILE A 326 -6.39 14.02 7.42
N PHE A 327 -6.49 13.42 8.60
CA PHE A 327 -6.63 14.15 9.86
C PHE A 327 -5.46 15.13 10.09
N ALA A 328 -4.21 14.69 9.91
CA ALA A 328 -3.04 15.56 10.04
C ALA A 328 -3.07 16.73 9.06
N MET A 329 -3.41 16.48 7.79
CA MET A 329 -3.59 17.54 6.78
C MET A 329 -4.73 18.52 7.13
N ALA A 330 -5.82 18.00 7.73
CA ALA A 330 -6.95 18.85 8.15
C ALA A 330 -6.59 19.74 9.35
N ARG A 331 -5.85 19.19 10.32
CA ARG A 331 -5.27 19.93 11.44
C ARG A 331 -4.34 21.05 10.96
N ASP A 332 -3.54 20.78 9.93
CA ASP A 332 -2.67 21.75 9.29
C ASP A 332 -3.41 22.70 8.31
N ARG A 333 -4.75 22.64 8.26
CA ARG A 333 -5.61 23.45 7.37
C ARG A 333 -5.28 23.28 5.87
N ARG A 334 -4.78 22.10 5.45
CA ARG A 334 -4.50 21.78 4.04
C ARG A 334 -5.69 21.18 3.33
N VAL A 335 -6.65 20.64 4.10
CA VAL A 335 -7.96 20.15 3.67
C VAL A 335 -9.02 20.68 4.64
N PRO A 336 -10.33 20.55 4.39
CA PRO A 336 -11.37 21.09 5.25
C PRO A 336 -11.22 20.68 6.72
N ALA A 337 -11.36 21.64 7.64
CA ALA A 337 -11.20 21.43 9.08
C ALA A 337 -12.19 20.41 9.68
N SER A 338 -13.36 20.18 9.03
CA SER A 338 -14.32 19.15 9.41
C SER A 338 -13.73 17.74 9.44
N LEU A 339 -12.66 17.49 8.66
CA LEU A 339 -11.96 16.21 8.64
C LEU A 339 -11.04 16.00 9.85
N ALA A 340 -10.78 17.05 10.66
CA ALA A 340 -10.02 16.97 11.91
C ALA A 340 -10.88 16.67 13.15
N VAL A 341 -12.19 16.38 12.96
CA VAL A 341 -13.07 16.03 14.09
C VAL A 341 -12.71 14.63 14.63
N THR A 342 -12.54 14.53 15.95
CA THR A 342 -12.22 13.28 16.66
C THR A 342 -13.36 12.79 17.53
N SER A 343 -13.37 11.50 17.83
CA SER A 343 -14.29 10.88 18.80
C SER A 343 -13.90 11.24 20.22
N LYS A 344 -14.79 11.84 21.00
CA LYS A 344 -14.56 12.12 22.43
C LYS A 344 -14.31 10.88 23.27
N LYS A 345 -14.86 9.71 22.87
CA LYS A 345 -14.76 8.44 23.61
C LYS A 345 -13.52 7.65 23.25
N HIS A 346 -13.14 7.61 21.97
CA HIS A 346 -12.11 6.72 21.46
C HIS A 346 -10.88 7.44 20.89
N GLY A 347 -10.92 8.78 20.77
CA GLY A 347 -9.85 9.58 20.14
C GLY A 347 -9.60 9.25 18.67
N SER A 348 -10.54 8.55 18.01
CA SER A 348 -10.42 8.18 16.60
C SER A 348 -10.79 9.37 15.67
N PRO A 349 -10.17 9.52 14.50
CA PRO A 349 -10.43 10.63 13.57
C PRO A 349 -11.74 10.44 12.81
N LEU A 350 -12.89 10.78 13.42
CA LEU A 350 -14.22 10.54 12.85
C LEU A 350 -14.45 11.23 11.51
N GLY A 351 -14.05 12.50 11.39
CA GLY A 351 -14.25 13.26 10.15
C GLY A 351 -13.51 12.61 8.97
N ALA A 352 -12.24 12.29 9.15
CA ALA A 352 -11.45 11.60 8.14
C ALA A 352 -11.97 10.19 7.87
N SER A 353 -12.42 9.45 8.91
CA SER A 353 -13.00 8.11 8.73
C SER A 353 -14.29 8.15 7.90
N ALA A 354 -15.19 9.09 8.19
CA ALA A 354 -16.41 9.27 7.41
C ALA A 354 -16.11 9.62 5.94
N PHE A 355 -15.11 10.44 5.70
CA PHE A 355 -14.67 10.78 4.33
C PHE A 355 -14.12 9.56 3.59
N VAL A 356 -13.22 8.77 4.19
CA VAL A 356 -12.64 7.56 3.58
C VAL A 356 -13.72 6.54 3.28
N ILE A 357 -14.60 6.25 4.23
CA ILE A 357 -15.72 5.32 4.04
C ILE A 357 -16.68 5.84 2.97
N GLY A 358 -16.95 7.15 2.94
CA GLY A 358 -17.77 7.77 1.90
C GLY A 358 -17.21 7.55 0.49
N ILE A 359 -15.90 7.70 0.29
CA ILE A 359 -15.25 7.40 -1.00
C ILE A 359 -15.36 5.91 -1.36
N CYS A 360 -15.21 5.01 -0.37
CA CYS A 360 -15.39 3.56 -0.61
C CYS A 360 -16.85 3.24 -1.05
N VAL A 361 -17.83 3.89 -0.45
CA VAL A 361 -19.25 3.75 -0.88
C VAL A 361 -19.45 4.31 -2.28
N VAL A 362 -18.87 5.47 -2.61
CA VAL A 362 -18.92 6.03 -3.98
C VAL A 362 -18.30 5.06 -4.98
N ALA A 363 -17.16 4.47 -4.68
CA ALA A 363 -16.53 3.47 -5.55
C ALA A 363 -17.44 2.23 -5.76
N LEU A 364 -18.15 1.79 -4.70
CA LEU A 364 -19.13 0.72 -4.79
C LEU A 364 -20.30 1.10 -5.74
N LEU A 365 -20.84 2.31 -5.61
CA LEU A 365 -21.89 2.80 -6.49
C LEU A 365 -21.42 2.92 -7.95
N LEU A 366 -20.20 3.44 -8.17
CA LEU A 366 -19.60 3.49 -9.51
C LEU A 366 -19.43 2.08 -10.10
N ASN A 367 -18.93 1.12 -9.30
CA ASN A 367 -18.81 -0.27 -9.73
C ASN A 367 -20.16 -0.89 -10.11
N GLN A 368 -21.23 -0.53 -9.42
CA GLN A 368 -22.55 -1.09 -9.64
C GLN A 368 -23.29 -0.45 -10.82
N PHE A 369 -23.20 0.87 -10.96
CA PHE A 369 -24.03 1.63 -11.90
C PHE A 369 -23.28 2.10 -13.15
N TRP A 370 -21.94 2.07 -13.15
CA TRP A 370 -21.13 2.47 -14.31
C TRP A 370 -20.15 1.38 -14.72
N THR A 371 -20.69 0.29 -15.24
CA THR A 371 -19.95 -0.94 -15.55
C THR A 371 -18.91 -0.81 -16.68
N SER A 372 -18.95 0.26 -17.48
CA SER A 372 -17.93 0.56 -18.50
C SER A 372 -16.73 1.31 -17.94
N LEU A 373 -16.81 1.87 -16.71
CA LEU A 373 -15.71 2.62 -16.12
C LEU A 373 -14.53 1.70 -15.82
N PHE A 374 -13.39 1.97 -16.44
CA PHE A 374 -12.14 1.18 -16.32
C PHE A 374 -12.29 -0.31 -16.65
N ALA A 375 -13.30 -0.68 -17.44
CA ALA A 375 -13.57 -2.07 -17.78
C ALA A 375 -12.40 -2.72 -18.51
N LEU A 376 -12.09 -3.96 -18.13
CA LEU A 376 -11.11 -4.81 -18.79
C LEU A 376 -11.81 -5.98 -19.50
N PRO A 377 -11.39 -6.37 -20.73
CA PRO A 377 -11.98 -7.50 -21.43
C PRO A 377 -11.95 -8.78 -20.60
N GLN A 378 -13.03 -9.54 -20.62
CA GLN A 378 -13.17 -10.85 -19.95
C GLN A 378 -12.86 -10.84 -18.44
N THR A 379 -12.92 -9.67 -17.79
CA THR A 379 -12.60 -9.50 -16.39
C THR A 379 -13.82 -8.99 -15.63
N PRO A 380 -14.17 -9.55 -14.45
CA PRO A 380 -15.22 -9.00 -13.61
C PRO A 380 -14.96 -7.52 -13.27
N HIS A 381 -16.00 -6.68 -13.32
CA HIS A 381 -15.82 -5.23 -13.17
C HIS A 381 -15.19 -4.84 -11.82
N TYR A 382 -15.54 -5.51 -10.72
CA TYR A 382 -14.91 -5.28 -9.42
C TYR A 382 -13.39 -5.51 -9.42
N PHE A 383 -12.91 -6.50 -10.22
CA PHE A 383 -11.48 -6.76 -10.38
C PHE A 383 -10.80 -5.69 -11.24
N ALA A 384 -11.46 -5.25 -12.31
CA ALA A 384 -10.95 -4.17 -13.16
C ALA A 384 -10.81 -2.86 -12.38
N MET A 385 -11.81 -2.50 -11.57
CA MET A 385 -11.78 -1.35 -10.66
C MET A 385 -10.65 -1.46 -9.63
N PHE A 386 -10.43 -2.66 -9.06
CA PHE A 386 -9.30 -2.91 -8.16
C PHE A 386 -7.96 -2.76 -8.88
N ALA A 387 -7.78 -3.35 -10.06
CA ALA A 387 -6.54 -3.28 -10.83
C ALA A 387 -6.18 -1.83 -11.18
N TRP A 388 -7.18 -1.06 -11.61
CA TRP A 388 -7.01 0.37 -11.87
C TRP A 388 -6.65 1.15 -10.61
N GLY A 389 -7.39 0.95 -9.51
CA GLY A 389 -7.17 1.62 -8.22
C GLY A 389 -5.81 1.28 -7.62
N SER A 390 -5.35 0.03 -7.77
CA SER A 390 -4.01 -0.42 -7.33
C SER A 390 -2.90 0.23 -8.14
N THR A 391 -3.09 0.38 -9.46
CA THR A 391 -2.13 1.07 -10.33
C THR A 391 -2.06 2.55 -9.96
N PHE A 392 -3.21 3.20 -9.74
CA PHE A 392 -3.28 4.60 -9.29
C PHE A 392 -2.56 4.78 -7.95
N GLY A 393 -2.93 3.98 -6.95
CA GLY A 393 -2.35 4.06 -5.59
C GLY A 393 -0.85 3.75 -5.59
N GLY A 394 -0.43 2.67 -6.25
CA GLY A 394 0.98 2.29 -6.35
C GLY A 394 1.83 3.38 -7.00
N PHE A 395 1.37 3.94 -8.13
CA PHE A 395 2.06 5.06 -8.78
C PHE A 395 2.12 6.29 -7.86
N ALA A 396 1.01 6.64 -7.21
CA ALA A 396 0.95 7.77 -6.28
C ALA A 396 1.98 7.65 -5.17
N LEU A 397 2.10 6.48 -4.54
CA LEU A 397 3.06 6.24 -3.47
C LEU A 397 4.51 6.31 -3.96
N VAL A 398 4.80 5.71 -5.12
CA VAL A 398 6.14 5.75 -5.73
C VAL A 398 6.58 7.18 -6.05
N VAL A 399 5.69 8.03 -6.56
CA VAL A 399 5.99 9.46 -6.80
C VAL A 399 6.30 10.17 -5.48
N VAL A 400 5.58 9.88 -4.41
CA VAL A 400 5.84 10.50 -3.10
C VAL A 400 7.16 10.01 -2.51
N TYR A 401 7.52 8.74 -2.67
CA TYR A 401 8.86 8.24 -2.30
C TYR A 401 9.97 8.95 -3.08
N PHE A 402 9.77 9.17 -4.38
CA PHE A 402 10.70 9.93 -5.21
C PHE A 402 10.90 11.36 -4.68
N LEU A 403 9.81 12.07 -4.38
CA LEU A 403 9.87 13.41 -3.78
C LEU A 403 10.53 13.41 -2.39
N MET A 404 10.26 12.41 -1.57
CA MET A 404 10.89 12.24 -0.25
C MET A 404 12.41 12.05 -0.39
N CYS A 405 12.88 11.26 -1.36
CA CYS A 405 14.30 11.10 -1.62
C CYS A 405 14.97 12.44 -1.98
N ILE A 406 14.39 13.24 -2.87
CA ILE A 406 14.89 14.58 -3.20
C ILE A 406 14.88 15.47 -1.95
N GLY A 407 13.80 15.45 -1.19
CA GLY A 407 13.65 16.25 0.04
C GLY A 407 14.68 15.90 1.10
N SER A 408 15.08 14.63 1.21
CA SER A 408 16.05 14.16 2.21
C SER A 408 17.43 14.77 2.01
N LEU A 409 17.85 15.00 0.77
CA LEU A 409 19.14 15.63 0.45
C LEU A 409 19.24 17.05 1.01
N ARG A 410 18.11 17.78 1.07
CA ARG A 410 18.05 19.14 1.67
C ARG A 410 17.87 19.08 3.19
N SER A 411 16.97 18.22 3.67
CA SER A 411 16.65 18.12 5.10
C SER A 411 17.85 17.75 5.96
N PHE A 412 18.73 16.90 5.45
CA PHE A 412 19.88 16.35 6.17
C PHE A 412 21.22 16.86 5.66
N ALA A 413 21.27 18.05 5.03
CA ALA A 413 22.49 18.62 4.46
C ALA A 413 23.63 18.81 5.48
N GLY A 414 23.31 19.08 6.75
CA GLY A 414 24.27 19.26 7.85
C GLY A 414 24.34 18.09 8.83
N ALA A 415 23.70 16.97 8.56
CA ALA A 415 23.64 15.85 9.51
C ALA A 415 24.91 15.00 9.47
N GLU A 416 25.32 14.43 10.62
CA GLU A 416 26.44 13.47 10.69
C GLU A 416 26.25 12.27 9.76
N ARG A 417 24.99 11.86 9.51
CA ARG A 417 24.60 10.75 8.63
C ARG A 417 24.45 11.13 7.16
N ARG A 418 24.90 12.32 6.76
CA ARG A 418 24.70 12.83 5.38
C ARG A 418 25.14 11.84 4.30
N ALA A 419 26.29 11.21 4.44
CA ALA A 419 26.78 10.24 3.44
C ALA A 419 25.85 9.06 3.24
N SER A 420 25.35 8.44 4.31
CA SER A 420 24.40 7.31 4.23
C SER A 420 23.05 7.74 3.63
N ILE A 421 22.61 8.96 3.91
CA ILE A 421 21.38 9.51 3.34
C ILE A 421 21.53 9.79 1.84
N ILE A 422 22.69 10.31 1.41
CA ILE A 422 22.96 10.53 -0.02
C ILE A 422 22.93 9.18 -0.77
N VAL A 423 23.62 8.16 -0.25
CA VAL A 423 23.63 6.82 -0.86
C VAL A 423 22.20 6.27 -0.94
N ALA A 424 21.46 6.33 0.16
CA ALA A 424 20.06 5.86 0.21
C ALA A 424 19.17 6.65 -0.75
N ALA A 425 19.34 7.97 -0.83
CA ALA A 425 18.56 8.81 -1.74
C ALA A 425 18.86 8.51 -3.21
N VAL A 426 20.12 8.29 -3.59
CA VAL A 426 20.47 7.90 -4.96
C VAL A 426 19.86 6.56 -5.33
N ILE A 427 20.00 5.54 -4.47
CA ILE A 427 19.37 4.23 -4.69
C ILE A 427 17.84 4.38 -4.79
N GLY A 428 17.23 5.13 -3.86
CA GLY A 428 15.78 5.38 -3.85
C GLY A 428 15.30 6.10 -5.11
N LEU A 429 16.03 7.12 -5.60
CA LEU A 429 15.71 7.85 -6.82
C LEU A 429 15.79 6.96 -8.08
N VAL A 430 16.81 6.10 -8.17
CA VAL A 430 16.97 5.16 -9.29
C VAL A 430 15.79 4.18 -9.32
N ILE A 431 15.47 3.57 -8.18
CA ILE A 431 14.40 2.58 -8.08
C ILE A 431 13.02 3.21 -8.32
N THR A 432 12.72 4.33 -7.65
CA THR A 432 11.40 4.98 -7.81
C THR A 432 11.25 5.66 -9.16
N GLY A 433 12.31 6.27 -9.70
CA GLY A 433 12.33 6.81 -11.06
C GLY A 433 12.12 5.74 -12.12
N GLY A 434 12.76 4.57 -11.94
CA GLY A 434 12.51 3.39 -12.77
C GLY A 434 11.06 2.92 -12.69
N ALA A 435 10.46 2.82 -11.49
CA ALA A 435 9.07 2.42 -11.31
C ALA A 435 8.10 3.43 -11.95
N ILE A 436 8.37 4.74 -11.86
CA ILE A 436 7.61 5.78 -12.57
C ILE A 436 7.69 5.56 -14.09
N PHE A 437 8.90 5.34 -14.63
CA PHE A 437 9.08 5.03 -16.05
C PHE A 437 8.29 3.77 -16.46
N GLY A 438 8.37 2.69 -15.68
CA GLY A 438 7.66 1.44 -15.93
C GLY A 438 6.14 1.59 -15.96
N SER A 439 5.58 2.55 -15.21
CA SER A 439 4.15 2.83 -15.18
C SER A 439 3.61 3.43 -16.48
N PHE A 440 4.49 3.96 -17.34
CA PHE A 440 4.12 4.50 -18.66
C PHE A 440 4.59 3.63 -19.82
N TYR A 441 5.58 2.76 -19.62
CA TYR A 441 6.21 2.00 -20.70
C TYR A 441 5.29 0.89 -21.21
N LYS A 442 4.79 1.04 -22.44
CA LYS A 442 3.89 0.09 -23.13
C LYS A 442 2.61 -0.26 -22.37
N VAL A 443 2.19 0.56 -21.41
CA VAL A 443 0.92 0.39 -20.70
C VAL A 443 -0.20 0.93 -21.59
N THR A 444 -1.32 0.19 -21.70
CA THR A 444 -2.48 0.52 -22.53
C THR A 444 -3.68 0.98 -21.69
N SER A 445 -4.66 1.63 -22.33
CA SER A 445 -5.94 1.97 -21.69
C SER A 445 -6.70 0.68 -21.26
N PRO A 446 -7.42 0.69 -20.12
CA PRO A 446 -7.61 1.83 -19.22
C PRO A 446 -6.52 2.00 -18.15
N THR A 447 -5.54 1.10 -18.09
CA THR A 447 -4.52 1.08 -17.01
C THR A 447 -3.60 2.31 -17.07
N ILE A 448 -3.23 2.78 -18.27
CA ILE A 448 -2.39 3.98 -18.45
C ILE A 448 -3.04 5.27 -17.93
N GLU A 449 -4.35 5.28 -17.82
CA GLU A 449 -5.09 6.44 -17.32
C GLU A 449 -4.81 6.68 -15.83
N ALA A 450 -4.57 5.62 -15.05
CA ALA A 450 -4.34 5.70 -13.61
C ALA A 450 -3.13 6.61 -13.24
N PRO A 451 -1.92 6.46 -13.82
CA PRO A 451 -0.82 7.41 -13.63
C PRO A 451 -1.17 8.85 -14.03
N TYR A 452 -1.91 9.06 -15.13
CA TYR A 452 -2.31 10.42 -15.54
C TYR A 452 -3.25 11.07 -14.53
N TYR A 453 -4.24 10.34 -14.01
CA TYR A 453 -5.12 10.86 -12.96
C TYR A 453 -4.36 11.10 -11.65
N ALA A 454 -3.36 10.29 -11.33
CA ALA A 454 -2.50 10.52 -10.17
C ALA A 454 -1.68 11.82 -10.32
N VAL A 455 -1.12 12.07 -11.52
CA VAL A 455 -0.45 13.34 -11.82
C VAL A 455 -1.43 14.51 -11.75
N ALA A 456 -2.65 14.36 -12.26
CA ALA A 456 -3.68 15.38 -12.14
C ALA A 456 -4.00 15.68 -10.67
N LEU A 457 -4.10 14.66 -9.81
CA LEU A 457 -4.31 14.85 -8.36
C LEU A 457 -3.15 15.59 -7.69
N LEU A 458 -1.90 15.32 -8.09
CA LEU A 458 -0.72 16.06 -7.62
C LEU A 458 -0.81 17.54 -8.00
N VAL A 459 -1.20 17.82 -9.25
CA VAL A 459 -1.38 19.20 -9.75
C VAL A 459 -2.52 19.92 -9.01
N ILE A 460 -3.65 19.25 -8.78
CA ILE A 460 -4.77 19.77 -7.98
C ILE A 460 -4.31 20.08 -6.55
N GLY A 461 -3.57 19.16 -5.92
CA GLY A 461 -2.99 19.35 -4.60
C GLY A 461 -2.05 20.57 -4.55
N PHE A 462 -1.24 20.76 -5.59
CA PHE A 462 -0.38 21.94 -5.69
C PHE A 462 -1.19 23.23 -5.90
N ALA A 463 -2.18 23.23 -6.79
CA ALA A 463 -3.05 24.36 -7.07
C ALA A 463 -3.86 24.77 -5.83
N SER A 464 -4.31 23.82 -5.00
CA SER A 464 -5.03 24.09 -3.75
C SER A 464 -4.26 25.01 -2.80
N THR A 465 -2.92 24.97 -2.85
CA THR A 465 -2.06 25.80 -1.99
C THR A 465 -2.17 27.30 -2.29
N PHE A 466 -2.49 27.69 -3.51
CA PHE A 466 -2.70 29.09 -3.89
C PHE A 466 -4.02 29.62 -3.33
N VAL A 467 -5.08 28.80 -3.38
CA VAL A 467 -6.39 29.14 -2.82
C VAL A 467 -6.32 29.30 -1.31
N LEU A 468 -5.60 28.38 -0.63
CA LEU A 468 -5.40 28.44 0.82
C LEU A 468 -4.66 29.72 1.23
N ARG A 469 -3.60 30.08 0.51
CA ARG A 469 -2.85 31.32 0.77
C ARG A 469 -3.70 32.58 0.58
N ALA A 470 -4.53 32.62 -0.47
CA ALA A 470 -5.42 33.74 -0.69
C ALA A 470 -6.43 33.94 0.46
N ARG A 471 -6.96 32.80 1.01
CA ARG A 471 -7.86 32.83 2.19
C ARG A 471 -7.14 33.28 3.46
N GLU A 472 -5.92 32.82 3.72
CA GLU A 472 -5.11 33.29 4.87
C GLU A 472 -4.84 34.78 4.79
N SER A 473 -4.44 35.32 3.62
CA SER A 473 -4.20 36.74 3.41
C SER A 473 -5.47 37.58 3.59
N ALA A 474 -6.60 37.09 3.06
CA ALA A 474 -7.88 37.77 3.22
C ALA A 474 -8.35 37.83 4.69
N SER A 475 -8.18 36.71 5.44
CA SER A 475 -8.54 36.68 6.85
C SER A 475 -7.68 37.60 7.72
N THR A 476 -6.37 37.70 7.42
CA THR A 476 -5.46 38.61 8.10
C THR A 476 -5.84 40.06 7.82
N ALA A 477 -6.13 40.41 6.57
CA ALA A 477 -6.56 41.79 6.19
C ALA A 477 -7.89 42.16 6.87
N LEU A 478 -8.85 41.23 6.98
CA LEU A 478 -10.10 41.45 7.71
C LEU A 478 -9.88 41.65 9.22
N ALA A 479 -8.97 40.88 9.82
CA ALA A 479 -8.62 41.03 11.23
C ALA A 479 -7.96 42.37 11.50
N ASP A 480 -7.07 42.84 10.63
CA ASP A 480 -6.41 44.14 10.74
C ASP A 480 -7.42 45.29 10.58
N LEU A 481 -8.38 45.18 9.64
CA LEU A 481 -9.46 46.16 9.48
C LEU A 481 -10.38 46.19 10.71
N SER A 482 -10.72 45.06 11.30
CA SER A 482 -11.55 45.03 12.52
C SER A 482 -10.82 45.62 13.73
N ALA A 483 -9.51 45.37 13.85
CA ALA A 483 -8.68 45.97 14.89
C ALA A 483 -8.49 47.48 14.74
N SER A 484 -8.46 47.99 13.51
CA SER A 484 -8.41 49.44 13.23
C SER A 484 -9.74 50.15 13.46
N ALA A 485 -10.87 49.47 13.25
CA ALA A 485 -12.22 50.03 13.47
C ALA A 485 -12.62 50.05 14.97
N SER A 486 -11.89 49.33 15.83
CA SER A 486 -12.09 49.28 17.29
C SER A 486 -11.20 50.28 18.07
N ARG A 487 -10.36 51.04 17.38
CA ARG A 487 -9.59 52.16 17.90
C ARG A 487 -10.23 53.50 17.51
#